data_f3a8c64495a28f813a20851cec1da94f
#
_entry.id   f3a8c64495a28f813a20851cec1da94f
#
_cell.length_a   1.000
_cell.length_b   1.000
_cell.length_c   1.000
_cell.angle_alpha   90.00
_cell.angle_beta   90.00
_cell.angle_gamma   90.00
#
_symmetry.space_group_name_H-M   'P 1'
#
loop_
_entity.id
_entity.type
_entity.pdbx_description
1 polymer ?
#
loop_
_entity_poly.entity_id
_entity_poly.type
_entity_poly.pdbx_seq_one_letter_code
_entity_poly.pdbx_strand_id
1 'polypeptide(L)'
;MERIAQEIESSEDPIDLDDTAVPDDRLRLVFTCCHPALSVEAQLALTLREVCGLTTEEIARAFLTTPSTIAQRIVRAKRKIREAKIPYEVPERADLPERLGAVLHVLYLLFNEGYSASSGDSLTRTDLSSEAIYLGRLLADLLPEPEVLGLLALMLIHEARRTARTDEGGDIVLLEDQDRSLWDRGLIDEGNTLIERAFQSGEIGLYTLQAAIAAVHADAATPEATNWGE
;
A
#
# COMPACT_ATOMS: atom_id res chain seq x y z
N MET A 1 4.07 10.64 -33.04
CA MET A 1 4.08 9.55 -32.04
C MET A 1 5.50 9.28 -31.54
N GLU A 2 6.51 9.16 -32.40
CA GLU A 2 7.93 8.95 -32.02
C GLU A 2 8.57 10.09 -31.19
N ARG A 3 8.17 11.35 -31.39
CA ARG A 3 8.73 12.48 -30.61
C ARG A 3 8.33 12.49 -29.14
N ILE A 4 7.19 11.92 -28.79
CA ILE A 4 6.73 11.83 -27.39
C ILE A 4 7.46 10.70 -26.66
N ALA A 5 7.80 9.61 -27.35
CA ALA A 5 8.59 8.53 -26.80
C ALA A 5 10.04 8.98 -26.49
N GLN A 6 10.64 9.80 -27.37
CA GLN A 6 11.99 10.33 -27.17
C GLN A 6 12.11 11.38 -26.05
N GLU A 7 11.04 12.14 -25.75
CA GLU A 7 11.04 13.07 -24.59
C GLU A 7 10.91 12.33 -23.25
N ILE A 8 10.39 11.11 -23.25
CA ILE A 8 10.30 10.27 -22.04
C ILE A 8 11.65 9.56 -21.74
N GLU A 9 12.39 9.17 -22.76
CA GLU A 9 13.72 8.53 -22.61
C GLU A 9 14.86 9.50 -22.25
N SER A 10 14.71 10.81 -22.48
CA SER A 10 15.78 11.80 -22.25
C SER A 10 15.80 12.44 -20.87
N SER A 11 14.97 11.99 -19.91
CA SER A 11 14.99 12.46 -18.50
C SER A 11 15.50 11.41 -17.51
N GLU A 12 16.29 10.46 -17.96
CA GLU A 12 17.00 9.51 -17.12
C GLU A 12 18.36 10.08 -16.67
N ASP A 13 18.35 11.10 -15.80
CA ASP A 13 19.45 11.25 -14.85
C ASP A 13 19.08 10.44 -13.60
N PRO A 14 19.84 9.42 -13.21
CA PRO A 14 19.64 8.74 -11.94
C PRO A 14 19.88 9.76 -10.84
N ILE A 15 18.84 10.07 -10.07
CA ILE A 15 18.96 10.85 -8.83
C ILE A 15 19.77 9.98 -7.88
N ASP A 16 21.01 10.39 -7.64
CA ASP A 16 21.90 9.79 -6.65
C ASP A 16 21.31 10.12 -5.27
N LEU A 17 20.49 9.21 -4.75
CA LEU A 17 19.81 9.39 -3.46
C LEU A 17 20.82 9.09 -2.36
N ASP A 18 21.29 10.13 -1.67
CA ASP A 18 22.01 10.01 -0.40
C ASP A 18 21.16 9.18 0.58
N ASP A 19 21.64 8.04 1.01
CA ASP A 19 20.93 6.99 1.76
C ASP A 19 20.35 7.49 3.11
N THR A 20 20.76 8.68 3.57
CA THR A 20 20.28 9.33 4.81
C THR A 20 19.09 10.27 4.60
N ALA A 21 18.80 10.71 3.36
CA ALA A 21 17.68 11.60 3.02
C ALA A 21 16.44 10.82 2.47
N VAL A 22 16.61 9.55 2.21
CA VAL A 22 15.66 8.68 1.48
C VAL A 22 14.26 8.59 2.10
N PRO A 23 14.04 8.47 3.44
CA PRO A 23 12.69 8.31 4.00
C PRO A 23 11.80 9.53 3.73
N ASP A 24 12.36 10.73 3.84
CA ASP A 24 11.60 11.97 3.70
C ASP A 24 11.20 12.25 2.24
N ASP A 25 12.09 11.98 1.28
CA ASP A 25 11.82 12.20 -0.14
C ASP A 25 10.78 11.21 -0.70
N ARG A 26 10.79 9.94 -0.28
CA ARG A 26 9.74 8.97 -0.66
C ARG A 26 8.37 9.38 -0.14
N LEU A 27 8.29 9.84 1.10
CA LEU A 27 7.05 10.34 1.68
C LEU A 27 6.54 11.59 0.95
N ARG A 28 7.41 12.56 0.63
CA ARG A 28 7.06 13.71 -0.20
C ARG A 28 6.48 13.28 -1.53
N LEU A 29 7.11 12.29 -2.17
CA LEU A 29 6.65 11.75 -3.44
C LEU A 29 5.27 11.10 -3.31
N VAL A 30 5.05 10.28 -2.27
CA VAL A 30 3.74 9.66 -1.99
C VAL A 30 2.67 10.73 -1.80
N PHE A 31 2.90 11.74 -0.96
CA PHE A 31 1.94 12.81 -0.74
C PHE A 31 1.65 13.64 -2.00
N THR A 32 2.65 13.84 -2.85
CA THR A 32 2.48 14.51 -4.14
C THR A 32 1.65 13.64 -5.10
N CYS A 33 1.94 12.36 -5.20
CA CYS A 33 1.21 11.41 -6.05
C CYS A 33 -0.25 11.21 -5.57
N CYS A 34 -0.48 11.26 -4.26
CA CYS A 34 -1.80 11.08 -3.64
C CYS A 34 -2.54 12.41 -3.38
N HIS A 35 -2.17 13.50 -4.09
CA HIS A 35 -2.84 14.79 -3.89
C HIS A 35 -4.31 14.72 -4.30
N PRO A 36 -5.27 15.24 -3.48
CA PRO A 36 -6.71 15.13 -3.71
C PRO A 36 -7.19 15.85 -5.00
N ALA A 37 -6.40 16.74 -5.58
CA ALA A 37 -6.68 17.30 -6.89
C ALA A 37 -6.58 16.27 -8.03
N LEU A 38 -5.98 15.11 -7.81
CA LEU A 38 -5.89 14.00 -8.76
C LEU A 38 -7.03 13.00 -8.52
N SER A 39 -7.50 12.32 -9.57
CA SER A 39 -8.43 11.19 -9.37
C SER A 39 -7.71 10.01 -8.75
N VAL A 40 -8.44 9.13 -8.05
CA VAL A 40 -7.88 7.93 -7.38
C VAL A 40 -7.08 7.08 -8.36
N GLU A 41 -7.58 6.88 -9.58
CA GLU A 41 -6.87 6.10 -10.59
C GLU A 41 -5.56 6.76 -11.06
N ALA A 42 -5.50 8.10 -11.00
CA ALA A 42 -4.28 8.83 -11.31
C ALA A 42 -3.28 8.76 -10.15
N GLN A 43 -3.77 8.84 -8.91
CA GLN A 43 -2.98 8.66 -7.70
C GLN A 43 -2.32 7.28 -7.68
N LEU A 44 -3.12 6.22 -7.91
CA LEU A 44 -2.63 4.84 -8.00
C LEU A 44 -1.58 4.67 -9.10
N ALA A 45 -1.90 5.11 -10.33
CA ALA A 45 -0.98 4.96 -11.45
C ALA A 45 0.36 5.70 -11.22
N LEU A 46 0.32 6.90 -10.61
CA LEU A 46 1.53 7.64 -10.27
C LEU A 46 2.32 6.96 -9.15
N THR A 47 1.67 6.55 -8.07
CA THR A 47 2.35 5.89 -6.94
C THR A 47 3.03 4.61 -7.40
N LEU A 48 2.33 3.76 -8.15
CA LEU A 48 2.91 2.53 -8.68
C LEU A 48 4.09 2.79 -9.62
N ARG A 49 4.03 3.84 -10.44
CA ARG A 49 5.09 4.18 -11.38
C ARG A 49 6.28 4.86 -10.72
N GLU A 50 6.02 5.94 -9.94
CA GLU A 50 7.06 6.85 -9.47
C GLU A 50 7.65 6.43 -8.11
N VAL A 51 6.86 5.76 -7.27
CA VAL A 51 7.29 5.30 -5.93
C VAL A 51 7.71 3.84 -5.96
N CYS A 52 6.88 2.97 -6.56
CA CYS A 52 7.13 1.52 -6.57
C CYS A 52 7.92 1.06 -7.83
N GLY A 53 8.23 1.94 -8.77
CA GLY A 53 9.07 1.65 -9.94
C GLY A 53 8.46 0.69 -10.97
N LEU A 54 7.13 0.44 -10.92
CA LEU A 54 6.48 -0.47 -11.87
C LEU A 54 6.46 0.10 -13.28
N THR A 55 6.56 -0.79 -14.27
CA THR A 55 6.39 -0.45 -15.68
C THR A 55 4.93 -0.14 -16.01
N THR A 56 4.68 0.59 -17.07
CA THR A 56 3.33 0.90 -17.55
C THR A 56 2.55 -0.37 -17.91
N GLU A 57 3.24 -1.39 -18.41
CA GLU A 57 2.72 -2.70 -18.76
C GLU A 57 2.27 -3.49 -17.53
N GLU A 58 3.06 -3.47 -16.47
CA GLU A 58 2.72 -4.11 -15.19
C GLU A 58 1.50 -3.45 -14.54
N ILE A 59 1.48 -2.13 -14.49
CA ILE A 59 0.33 -1.36 -13.97
C ILE A 59 -0.92 -1.66 -14.81
N ALA A 60 -0.80 -1.70 -16.13
CA ALA A 60 -1.91 -1.98 -17.02
C ALA A 60 -2.49 -3.38 -16.80
N ARG A 61 -1.63 -4.38 -16.59
CA ARG A 61 -2.06 -5.74 -16.23
C ARG A 61 -2.79 -5.78 -14.89
N ALA A 62 -2.22 -5.15 -13.85
CA ALA A 62 -2.80 -5.11 -12.52
C ALA A 62 -4.23 -4.53 -12.52
N PHE A 63 -4.49 -3.51 -13.34
CA PHE A 63 -5.79 -2.83 -13.40
C PHE A 63 -6.65 -3.23 -14.60
N LEU A 64 -6.36 -4.34 -15.27
CA LEU A 64 -7.12 -4.90 -16.41
C LEU A 64 -7.40 -3.84 -17.48
N THR A 65 -6.38 -3.03 -17.80
CA THR A 65 -6.48 -1.94 -18.78
C THR A 65 -5.34 -2.01 -19.81
N THR A 66 -5.25 -1.04 -20.72
CA THR A 66 -4.18 -1.01 -21.70
C THR A 66 -3.00 -0.16 -21.27
N PRO A 67 -1.74 -0.50 -21.67
CA PRO A 67 -0.58 0.34 -21.37
C PRO A 67 -0.74 1.79 -21.86
N SER A 68 -1.39 1.98 -23.01
CA SER A 68 -1.66 3.33 -23.53
C SER A 68 -2.60 4.13 -22.62
N THR A 69 -3.59 3.49 -22.02
CA THR A 69 -4.49 4.13 -21.04
C THR A 69 -3.72 4.58 -19.79
N ILE A 70 -2.86 3.73 -19.24
CA ILE A 70 -2.03 4.06 -18.09
C ILE A 70 -1.05 5.18 -18.43
N ALA A 71 -0.34 5.10 -19.57
CA ALA A 71 0.58 6.15 -20.03
C ALA A 71 -0.12 7.50 -20.13
N GLN A 72 -1.30 7.57 -20.78
CA GLN A 72 -2.08 8.80 -20.87
C GLN A 72 -2.53 9.32 -19.50
N ARG A 73 -2.92 8.43 -18.60
CA ARG A 73 -3.33 8.77 -17.22
C ARG A 73 -2.18 9.41 -16.47
N ILE A 74 -0.98 8.80 -16.50
CA ILE A 74 0.25 9.33 -15.89
C ILE A 74 0.62 10.70 -16.47
N VAL A 75 0.62 10.85 -17.81
CA VAL A 75 0.95 12.13 -18.47
C VAL A 75 -0.02 13.23 -18.05
N ARG A 76 -1.33 12.94 -18.01
CA ARG A 76 -2.35 13.91 -17.57
C ARG A 76 -2.17 14.29 -16.10
N ALA A 77 -1.87 13.32 -15.24
CA ALA A 77 -1.63 13.56 -13.82
C ALA A 77 -0.38 14.43 -13.60
N LYS A 78 0.75 14.11 -14.25
CA LYS A 78 1.97 14.93 -14.19
C LYS A 78 1.73 16.36 -14.70
N ARG A 79 0.95 16.51 -15.77
CA ARG A 79 0.55 17.83 -16.27
C ARG A 79 -0.27 18.59 -15.23
N LYS A 80 -1.26 17.94 -14.61
CA LYS A 80 -2.10 18.57 -13.58
C LYS A 80 -1.29 18.98 -12.34
N ILE A 81 -0.32 18.16 -11.91
CA ILE A 81 0.60 18.52 -10.82
C ILE A 81 1.33 19.83 -11.15
N ARG A 82 1.88 19.96 -12.36
CA ARG A 82 2.59 21.18 -12.80
C ARG A 82 1.66 22.38 -12.91
N GLU A 83 0.50 22.24 -13.55
CA GLU A 83 -0.47 23.31 -13.75
C GLU A 83 -1.06 23.83 -12.43
N ALA A 84 -1.37 22.93 -11.51
CA ALA A 84 -1.89 23.25 -10.19
C ALA A 84 -0.80 23.64 -9.19
N LYS A 85 0.48 23.58 -9.58
CA LYS A 85 1.66 23.85 -8.72
C LYS A 85 1.60 23.07 -7.42
N ILE A 86 1.23 21.78 -7.50
CA ILE A 86 1.19 20.90 -6.35
C ILE A 86 2.60 20.80 -5.75
N PRO A 87 2.80 21.12 -4.46
CA PRO A 87 4.12 21.14 -3.86
C PRO A 87 4.68 19.72 -3.70
N TYR A 88 6.01 19.62 -3.78
CA TYR A 88 6.76 18.40 -3.48
C TYR A 88 7.22 18.44 -2.01
N GLU A 89 6.29 18.15 -1.11
CA GLU A 89 6.51 18.22 0.33
C GLU A 89 5.56 17.30 1.10
N VAL A 90 5.90 16.99 2.35
CA VAL A 90 4.96 16.46 3.32
C VAL A 90 4.05 17.62 3.73
N PRO A 91 2.71 17.46 3.71
CA PRO A 91 1.78 18.53 4.07
C PRO A 91 1.98 19.02 5.48
N GLU A 92 1.62 20.29 5.72
CA GLU A 92 1.57 20.81 7.08
C GLU A 92 0.51 20.07 7.91
N ARG A 93 0.67 20.10 9.23
CA ARG A 93 -0.17 19.36 10.19
C ARG A 93 -1.67 19.66 10.03
N ALA A 94 -2.02 20.86 9.60
CA ALA A 94 -3.41 21.26 9.37
C ALA A 94 -4.05 20.56 8.16
N ASP A 95 -3.26 20.26 7.12
CA ASP A 95 -3.73 19.65 5.87
C ASP A 95 -3.61 18.11 5.87
N LEU A 96 -2.90 17.56 6.87
CA LEU A 96 -2.64 16.12 6.97
C LEU A 96 -3.90 15.25 6.97
N PRO A 97 -5.00 15.58 7.70
CA PRO A 97 -6.17 14.69 7.72
C PRO A 97 -6.77 14.46 6.35
N GLU A 98 -6.88 15.50 5.51
CA GLU A 98 -7.41 15.39 4.14
C GLU A 98 -6.47 14.60 3.23
N ARG A 99 -5.16 14.84 3.37
CA ARG A 99 -4.12 14.23 2.54
C ARG A 99 -3.85 12.79 2.94
N LEU A 100 -3.86 12.50 4.23
CA LEU A 100 -3.58 11.19 4.80
C LEU A 100 -4.59 10.14 4.31
N GLY A 101 -5.88 10.47 4.29
CA GLY A 101 -6.90 9.56 3.80
C GLY A 101 -6.63 9.04 2.39
N ALA A 102 -6.18 9.90 1.48
CA ALA A 102 -5.82 9.50 0.10
C ALA A 102 -4.59 8.59 0.08
N VAL A 103 -3.56 8.89 0.88
CA VAL A 103 -2.35 8.06 1.00
C VAL A 103 -2.71 6.67 1.53
N LEU A 104 -3.45 6.59 2.64
CA LEU A 104 -3.87 5.31 3.22
C LEU A 104 -4.67 4.47 2.24
N HIS A 105 -5.59 5.09 1.49
CA HIS A 105 -6.36 4.39 0.47
C HIS A 105 -5.48 3.81 -0.65
N VAL A 106 -4.49 4.58 -1.12
CA VAL A 106 -3.53 4.10 -2.15
C VAL A 106 -2.67 2.96 -1.61
N LEU A 107 -2.15 3.05 -0.38
CA LEU A 107 -1.38 1.98 0.25
C LEU A 107 -2.22 0.71 0.43
N TYR A 108 -3.47 0.85 0.86
CA TYR A 108 -4.40 -0.27 0.97
C TYR A 108 -4.64 -0.96 -0.37
N LEU A 109 -4.87 -0.21 -1.44
CA LEU A 109 -5.06 -0.77 -2.78
C LEU A 109 -3.79 -1.41 -3.33
N LEU A 110 -2.63 -0.80 -3.07
CA LEU A 110 -1.33 -1.36 -3.43
C LEU A 110 -1.10 -2.71 -2.74
N PHE A 111 -1.38 -2.76 -1.43
CA PHE A 111 -1.27 -4.00 -0.65
C PHE A 111 -2.22 -5.07 -1.19
N ASN A 112 -3.48 -4.73 -1.44
CA ASN A 112 -4.47 -5.69 -1.94
C ASN A 112 -4.06 -6.28 -3.31
N GLU A 113 -3.51 -5.48 -4.22
CA GLU A 113 -2.99 -5.97 -5.50
C GLU A 113 -1.79 -6.91 -5.29
N GLY A 114 -0.94 -6.64 -4.30
CA GLY A 114 0.17 -7.52 -3.92
C GLY A 114 -0.29 -8.81 -3.25
N TYR A 115 -1.30 -8.71 -2.39
CA TYR A 115 -1.83 -9.81 -1.59
C TYR A 115 -2.73 -10.76 -2.39
N SER A 116 -3.47 -10.25 -3.38
CA SER A 116 -4.35 -11.01 -4.26
C SER A 116 -4.33 -10.39 -5.65
N ALA A 117 -3.35 -10.79 -6.47
CA ALA A 117 -3.15 -10.21 -7.79
C ALA A 117 -4.42 -10.37 -8.65
N SER A 118 -4.86 -9.25 -9.24
CA SER A 118 -6.03 -9.23 -10.14
C SER A 118 -5.74 -9.92 -11.47
N SER A 119 -4.44 -10.12 -11.82
CA SER A 119 -4.01 -10.74 -13.08
C SER A 119 -2.55 -11.23 -13.01
N GLY A 120 -2.25 -12.27 -13.80
CA GLY A 120 -0.91 -12.86 -13.93
C GLY A 120 -0.89 -14.34 -13.62
N ASP A 121 0.26 -14.99 -13.82
CA ASP A 121 0.45 -16.42 -13.57
C ASP A 121 0.65 -16.75 -12.07
N SER A 122 0.71 -15.73 -11.21
CA SER A 122 0.84 -15.87 -9.76
C SER A 122 -0.33 -15.16 -9.06
N LEU A 123 -0.91 -15.83 -8.06
CA LEU A 123 -1.98 -15.28 -7.21
C LEU A 123 -1.50 -14.14 -6.30
N THR A 124 -0.21 -14.00 -6.12
CA THR A 124 0.37 -12.96 -5.24
C THR A 124 1.53 -12.24 -5.92
N ARG A 125 1.60 -10.94 -5.70
CA ARG A 125 2.74 -10.08 -6.07
C ARG A 125 3.41 -9.56 -4.80
N THR A 126 4.31 -10.38 -4.26
CA THR A 126 5.00 -10.11 -2.99
C THR A 126 5.85 -8.83 -3.01
N ASP A 127 6.30 -8.41 -4.18
CA ASP A 127 6.95 -7.13 -4.42
C ASP A 127 6.07 -5.94 -4.00
N LEU A 128 4.77 -5.97 -4.37
CA LEU A 128 3.82 -4.90 -4.07
C LEU A 128 3.36 -4.91 -2.60
N SER A 129 3.07 -6.07 -2.02
CA SER A 129 2.69 -6.15 -0.60
C SER A 129 3.84 -5.72 0.31
N SER A 130 5.07 -6.14 0.00
CA SER A 130 6.26 -5.73 0.73
C SER A 130 6.53 -4.22 0.64
N GLU A 131 6.34 -3.62 -0.55
CA GLU A 131 6.49 -2.17 -0.74
C GLU A 131 5.40 -1.39 0.01
N ALA A 132 4.15 -1.87 0.00
CA ALA A 132 3.06 -1.25 0.76
C ALA A 132 3.34 -1.27 2.28
N ILE A 133 3.83 -2.40 2.81
CA ILE A 133 4.23 -2.52 4.21
C ILE A 133 5.41 -1.58 4.54
N TYR A 134 6.42 -1.53 3.67
CA TYR A 134 7.56 -0.63 3.85
C TYR A 134 7.12 0.84 3.93
N LEU A 135 6.30 1.29 2.97
CA LEU A 135 5.74 2.66 2.98
C LEU A 135 4.84 2.90 4.20
N GLY A 136 4.07 1.90 4.61
CA GLY A 136 3.26 1.94 5.83
C GLY A 136 4.10 2.15 7.09
N ARG A 137 5.25 1.47 7.22
CA ARG A 137 6.19 1.67 8.33
C ARG A 137 6.80 3.07 8.33
N LEU A 138 7.26 3.56 7.18
CA LEU A 138 7.77 4.93 7.06
C LEU A 138 6.71 5.96 7.48
N LEU A 139 5.46 5.73 7.07
CA LEU A 139 4.36 6.63 7.42
C LEU A 139 4.05 6.56 8.91
N ALA A 140 4.08 5.37 9.53
CA ALA A 140 3.85 5.19 10.97
C ALA A 140 4.96 5.82 11.83
N ASP A 141 6.20 5.82 11.35
CA ASP A 141 7.33 6.49 12.02
C ASP A 141 7.18 8.01 11.97
N LEU A 142 6.73 8.56 10.84
CA LEU A 142 6.55 10.00 10.67
C LEU A 142 5.25 10.52 11.29
N LEU A 143 4.16 9.78 11.14
CA LEU A 143 2.79 10.17 11.49
C LEU A 143 2.09 8.99 12.18
N PRO A 144 2.33 8.74 13.47
CA PRO A 144 1.74 7.61 14.21
C PRO A 144 0.26 7.83 14.54
N GLU A 145 -0.53 8.27 13.55
CA GLU A 145 -1.97 8.44 13.68
C GLU A 145 -2.69 7.06 13.75
N PRO A 146 -3.82 6.95 14.45
CA PRO A 146 -4.51 5.66 14.67
C PRO A 146 -4.78 4.89 13.38
N GLU A 147 -5.26 5.54 12.33
CA GLU A 147 -5.57 4.90 11.05
C GLU A 147 -4.31 4.48 10.26
N VAL A 148 -3.17 5.15 10.47
CA VAL A 148 -1.88 4.72 9.92
C VAL A 148 -1.43 3.42 10.59
N LEU A 149 -1.48 3.39 11.93
CA LEU A 149 -1.15 2.21 12.73
C LEU A 149 -2.11 1.05 12.41
N GLY A 150 -3.40 1.35 12.29
CA GLY A 150 -4.43 0.39 11.91
C GLY A 150 -4.20 -0.22 10.52
N LEU A 151 -3.90 0.59 9.51
CA LEU A 151 -3.60 0.08 8.18
C LEU A 151 -2.34 -0.78 8.15
N LEU A 152 -1.27 -0.33 8.81
CA LEU A 152 -0.04 -1.12 8.91
C LEU A 152 -0.29 -2.45 9.61
N ALA A 153 -1.00 -2.46 10.73
CA ALA A 153 -1.37 -3.67 11.44
C ALA A 153 -2.19 -4.63 10.55
N LEU A 154 -3.18 -4.11 9.84
CA LEU A 154 -3.99 -4.90 8.90
C LEU A 154 -3.13 -5.58 7.83
N MET A 155 -2.20 -4.82 7.24
CA MET A 155 -1.28 -5.37 6.23
C MET A 155 -0.37 -6.45 6.82
N LEU A 156 0.20 -6.23 8.00
CA LEU A 156 1.09 -7.20 8.68
C LEU A 156 0.37 -8.50 9.01
N ILE A 157 -0.82 -8.43 9.60
CA ILE A 157 -1.62 -9.61 9.98
C ILE A 157 -2.04 -10.41 8.74
N HIS A 158 -2.39 -9.75 7.66
CA HIS A 158 -2.69 -10.43 6.40
C HIS A 158 -1.44 -11.05 5.78
N GLU A 159 -0.32 -10.35 5.77
CA GLU A 159 0.95 -10.82 5.24
C GLU A 159 1.47 -12.04 6.01
N ALA A 160 1.27 -12.08 7.33
CA ALA A 160 1.64 -13.19 8.20
C ALA A 160 1.10 -14.54 7.72
N ARG A 161 -0.06 -14.55 7.06
CA ARG A 161 -0.72 -15.76 6.56
C ARG A 161 -0.35 -16.15 5.14
N ARG A 162 0.49 -15.37 4.47
CA ARG A 162 0.77 -15.53 3.03
C ARG A 162 1.16 -16.95 2.65
N THR A 163 2.06 -17.58 3.42
CA THR A 163 2.57 -18.93 3.14
C THR A 163 1.48 -20.01 3.21
N ALA A 164 0.46 -19.81 4.06
CA ALA A 164 -0.64 -20.74 4.25
C ALA A 164 -1.83 -20.52 3.30
N ARG A 165 -1.80 -19.46 2.46
CA ARG A 165 -2.93 -19.07 1.61
C ARG A 165 -3.04 -19.86 0.32
N THR A 166 -1.97 -20.50 -0.11
CA THR A 166 -1.97 -21.30 -1.34
C THR A 166 -1.42 -22.67 -1.05
N ASP A 167 -2.00 -23.67 -1.67
CA ASP A 167 -1.49 -25.04 -1.63
C ASP A 167 -0.33 -25.25 -2.63
N GLU A 168 0.19 -26.48 -2.70
CA GLU A 168 1.26 -26.85 -3.65
C GLU A 168 0.84 -26.71 -5.13
N GLY A 169 -0.45 -26.76 -5.42
CA GLY A 169 -1.03 -26.55 -6.76
C GLY A 169 -1.18 -25.08 -7.13
N GLY A 170 -1.04 -24.17 -6.15
CA GLY A 170 -1.26 -22.74 -6.30
C GLY A 170 -2.72 -22.31 -6.10
N ASP A 171 -3.60 -23.21 -5.68
CA ASP A 171 -4.99 -22.91 -5.39
C ASP A 171 -5.14 -22.20 -4.03
N ILE A 172 -6.18 -21.35 -3.89
CA ILE A 172 -6.44 -20.61 -2.67
C ILE A 172 -6.97 -21.54 -1.57
N VAL A 173 -6.31 -21.52 -0.40
CA VAL A 173 -6.76 -22.20 0.81
C VAL A 173 -7.63 -21.25 1.63
N LEU A 174 -8.85 -21.66 2.01
CA LEU A 174 -9.75 -20.87 2.84
C LEU A 174 -9.16 -20.66 4.24
N LEU A 175 -9.53 -19.55 4.89
CA LEU A 175 -8.99 -19.19 6.20
C LEU A 175 -9.15 -20.30 7.25
N GLU A 176 -10.27 -20.99 7.24
CA GLU A 176 -10.59 -22.10 8.14
C GLU A 176 -9.74 -23.35 7.90
N ASP A 177 -9.26 -23.54 6.66
CA ASP A 177 -8.46 -24.69 6.25
C ASP A 177 -6.95 -24.42 6.27
N GLN A 178 -6.53 -23.17 6.55
CA GLN A 178 -5.11 -22.79 6.58
C GLN A 178 -4.37 -23.43 7.76
N ASP A 179 -3.19 -23.96 7.48
CA ASP A 179 -2.25 -24.40 8.52
C ASP A 179 -1.67 -23.17 9.26
N ARG A 180 -2.19 -22.91 10.45
CA ARG A 180 -1.79 -21.78 11.31
C ARG A 180 -0.36 -21.90 11.84
N SER A 181 0.27 -23.07 11.76
CA SER A 181 1.68 -23.24 12.12
C SER A 181 2.63 -22.55 11.13
N LEU A 182 2.16 -22.28 9.91
CA LEU A 182 2.89 -21.58 8.86
C LEU A 182 2.76 -20.06 8.95
N TRP A 183 1.93 -19.55 9.87
CA TRP A 183 1.73 -18.11 10.04
C TRP A 183 2.93 -17.48 10.75
N ASP A 184 3.36 -16.31 10.25
CA ASP A 184 4.45 -15.54 10.88
C ASP A 184 3.96 -14.85 12.14
N ARG A 185 4.32 -15.44 13.30
CA ARG A 185 3.95 -14.92 14.62
C ARG A 185 4.57 -13.55 14.89
N GLY A 186 5.75 -13.27 14.37
CA GLY A 186 6.40 -11.97 14.54
C GLY A 186 5.58 -10.83 13.91
N LEU A 187 5.04 -11.05 12.71
CA LEU A 187 4.17 -10.07 12.04
C LEU A 187 2.82 -9.93 12.76
N ILE A 188 2.27 -11.00 13.32
CA ILE A 188 1.03 -10.95 14.11
C ILE A 188 1.25 -10.14 15.40
N ASP A 189 2.33 -10.40 16.14
CA ASP A 189 2.65 -9.71 17.38
C ASP A 189 2.93 -8.22 17.14
N GLU A 190 3.64 -7.88 16.06
CA GLU A 190 3.84 -6.49 15.63
C GLU A 190 2.48 -5.82 15.31
N GLY A 191 1.61 -6.50 14.56
CA GLY A 191 0.27 -6.01 14.24
C GLY A 191 -0.57 -5.74 15.48
N ASN A 192 -0.60 -6.67 16.42
CA ASN A 192 -1.33 -6.52 17.71
C ASN A 192 -0.82 -5.32 18.51
N THR A 193 0.50 -5.15 18.60
CA THR A 193 1.09 -3.98 19.26
C THR A 193 0.65 -2.65 18.64
N LEU A 194 0.56 -2.60 17.31
CA LEU A 194 0.09 -1.40 16.59
C LEU A 194 -1.40 -1.13 16.84
N ILE A 195 -2.23 -2.18 16.90
CA ILE A 195 -3.66 -2.06 17.22
C ILE A 195 -3.84 -1.52 18.64
N GLU A 196 -3.13 -2.05 19.62
CA GLU A 196 -3.17 -1.54 20.99
C GLU A 196 -2.82 -0.04 21.07
N ARG A 197 -1.77 0.37 20.36
CA ARG A 197 -1.39 1.78 20.26
C ARG A 197 -2.47 2.63 19.58
N ALA A 198 -3.10 2.14 18.53
CA ALA A 198 -4.18 2.84 17.84
C ALA A 198 -5.39 3.04 18.76
N PHE A 199 -5.78 2.02 19.52
CA PHE A 199 -6.88 2.12 20.49
C PHE A 199 -6.63 3.10 21.65
N GLN A 200 -5.36 3.31 22.05
CA GLN A 200 -5.02 4.27 23.11
C GLN A 200 -5.42 5.72 22.78
N SER A 201 -5.57 6.05 21.49
CA SER A 201 -6.02 7.38 21.06
C SER A 201 -7.51 7.66 21.35
N GLY A 202 -8.32 6.62 21.47
CA GLY A 202 -9.79 6.70 21.57
C GLY A 202 -10.48 6.96 20.23
N GLU A 203 -9.74 7.19 19.15
CA GLU A 203 -10.28 7.38 17.80
C GLU A 203 -10.14 6.08 17.00
N ILE A 204 -11.26 5.44 16.71
CA ILE A 204 -11.30 4.18 15.97
C ILE A 204 -11.86 4.45 14.59
N GLY A 205 -11.03 4.29 13.58
CA GLY A 205 -11.43 4.41 12.19
C GLY A 205 -11.55 3.06 11.49
N LEU A 206 -11.71 3.12 10.18
CA LEU A 206 -12.00 1.96 9.34
C LEU A 206 -10.88 0.91 9.37
N TYR A 207 -9.63 1.33 9.21
CA TYR A 207 -8.50 0.40 9.13
C TYR A 207 -8.18 -0.20 10.49
N THR A 208 -8.28 0.59 11.56
CA THR A 208 -8.10 0.10 12.93
C THR A 208 -9.14 -0.97 13.27
N LEU A 209 -10.40 -0.77 12.89
CA LEU A 209 -11.45 -1.77 13.09
C LEU A 209 -11.21 -3.05 12.27
N GLN A 210 -10.83 -2.92 11.01
CA GLN A 210 -10.52 -4.08 10.16
C GLN A 210 -9.31 -4.87 10.69
N ALA A 211 -8.29 -4.16 11.17
CA ALA A 211 -7.12 -4.78 11.79
C ALA A 211 -7.49 -5.57 13.06
N ALA A 212 -8.32 -5.00 13.92
CA ALA A 212 -8.80 -5.67 15.12
C ALA A 212 -9.58 -6.96 14.79
N ILE A 213 -10.49 -6.92 13.81
CA ILE A 213 -11.19 -8.12 13.34
C ILE A 213 -10.19 -9.18 12.83
N ALA A 214 -9.20 -8.76 12.04
CA ALA A 214 -8.18 -9.67 11.53
C ALA A 214 -7.34 -10.29 12.66
N ALA A 215 -7.03 -9.51 13.70
CA ALA A 215 -6.26 -9.93 14.86
C ALA A 215 -6.99 -11.03 15.66
N VAL A 216 -8.29 -10.88 15.93
CA VAL A 216 -9.11 -11.89 16.62
C VAL A 216 -9.02 -13.26 15.91
N HIS A 217 -9.00 -13.27 14.58
CA HIS A 217 -8.79 -14.50 13.83
C HIS A 217 -7.36 -15.02 13.88
N ALA A 218 -6.37 -14.11 13.91
CA ALA A 218 -4.95 -14.47 13.89
C ALA A 218 -4.46 -15.01 15.24
N ASP A 219 -5.04 -14.56 16.35
CA ASP A 219 -4.68 -14.98 17.72
C ASP A 219 -5.27 -16.34 18.08
N ALA A 220 -6.39 -16.72 17.48
CA ALA A 220 -7.00 -18.01 17.74
C ALA A 220 -6.12 -19.18 17.27
N ALA A 221 -5.91 -20.18 18.11
CA ALA A 221 -5.13 -21.37 17.77
C ALA A 221 -5.80 -22.25 16.70
N THR A 222 -7.13 -22.26 16.68
CA THR A 222 -7.97 -22.96 15.68
C THR A 222 -9.13 -22.06 15.28
N PRO A 223 -9.81 -22.31 14.14
CA PRO A 223 -10.98 -21.54 13.74
C PRO A 223 -12.08 -21.50 14.79
N GLU A 224 -12.32 -22.65 15.46
CA GLU A 224 -13.36 -22.80 16.51
C GLU A 224 -13.02 -22.04 17.78
N ALA A 225 -11.73 -21.77 18.02
CA ALA A 225 -11.26 -21.02 19.17
C ALA A 225 -11.33 -19.49 18.98
N THR A 226 -11.84 -19.02 17.81
CA THR A 226 -12.00 -17.59 17.56
C THR A 226 -12.94 -16.95 18.56
N ASN A 227 -12.47 -15.91 19.26
CA ASN A 227 -13.25 -15.20 20.27
C ASN A 227 -14.22 -14.20 19.63
N TRP A 228 -15.41 -14.65 19.28
CA TRP A 228 -16.46 -13.83 18.68
C TRP A 228 -17.09 -12.79 19.61
N GLY A 229 -16.73 -12.78 20.89
CA GLY A 229 -17.23 -11.84 21.89
C GLY A 229 -16.33 -10.62 22.12
N GLU A 230 -15.15 -10.61 21.53
CA GLU A 230 -14.16 -9.53 21.63
C GLU A 230 -14.38 -8.48 20.55
#